data_6bf59009d97c3788bcc55cda06cac5fd
#
_entry.id   6bf59009d97c3788bcc55cda06cac5fd
#
_cell.length_a   1.000
_cell.length_b   1.000
_cell.length_c   1.000
_cell.angle_alpha   90.00
_cell.angle_beta   90.00
_cell.angle_gamma   90.00
#
_symmetry.space_group_name_H-M   'P 1'
#
loop_
_entity.id
_entity.type
_entity.pdbx_description
1 polymer ?
#
loop_
_entity_poly.entity_id
_entity_poly.type
_entity_poly.pdbx_seq_one_letter_code
_entity_poly.pdbx_strand_id
1 'polypeptide(L)'
;FFGGGALYFYLEPQNAIINDVNTKLYSFYKQMQEEYPSVRKQLDELQMVYEQNQKEYEGLKKKHPEERVENKNEALYYKIRDMFNHKIESEYLEAVVYFFINKTAYSGMIRYNAKGEYNVPFGRYKNLNTKLITDKHYELLKRTEIYNYDYSEIFNMAGNNDFIFLDPPYDCVFSDYGNEAYRDGFGEDEHRRLANDFANLSCKSMLVIGKTALTEELYGKYIVEEYDKSYAVNIRNRFKADAKHIIVTNY
;
A
#
# COMPACT_ATOMS: atom_id res chain seq x y z
N PHE A 1 -8.74 -2.35 -5.96
CA PHE A 1 -7.61 -3.04 -5.30
C PHE A 1 -6.28 -2.68 -5.98
N PHE A 2 -5.84 -1.42 -5.87
CA PHE A 2 -4.64 -0.95 -6.57
C PHE A 2 -3.36 -1.09 -5.72
N GLY A 3 -3.49 -0.81 -4.42
CA GLY A 3 -2.38 -0.94 -3.49
C GLY A 3 -1.13 -0.16 -3.91
N GLY A 4 0.02 -0.83 -3.91
CA GLY A 4 1.30 -0.24 -4.34
C GLY A 4 1.48 -0.11 -5.85
N GLY A 5 0.54 -0.58 -6.67
CA GLY A 5 0.53 -0.42 -8.12
C GLY A 5 1.68 -1.11 -8.88
N ALA A 6 2.28 -2.16 -8.33
CA ALA A 6 3.48 -2.77 -8.89
C ALA A 6 3.32 -3.17 -10.36
N LEU A 7 2.22 -3.83 -10.71
CA LEU A 7 1.96 -4.24 -12.09
C LEU A 7 1.73 -3.04 -13.01
N TYR A 8 0.98 -2.05 -12.55
CA TYR A 8 0.69 -0.83 -13.31
C TYR A 8 1.97 -0.05 -13.65
N PHE A 9 2.83 0.19 -12.66
CA PHE A 9 4.10 0.89 -12.88
C PHE A 9 5.12 0.07 -13.67
N TYR A 10 4.99 -1.26 -13.69
CA TYR A 10 5.80 -2.13 -14.53
C TYR A 10 5.34 -2.12 -16.01
N LEU A 11 4.03 -2.14 -16.25
CA LEU A 11 3.46 -2.20 -17.60
C LEU A 11 3.39 -0.84 -18.30
N GLU A 12 3.34 0.26 -17.52
CA GLU A 12 3.24 1.64 -18.01
C GLU A 12 2.13 1.81 -19.08
N PRO A 13 0.88 1.40 -18.82
CA PRO A 13 -0.19 1.39 -19.82
C PRO A 13 -0.46 2.81 -20.37
N GLN A 14 -0.89 2.90 -21.64
CA GLN A 14 -1.23 4.19 -22.26
C GLN A 14 -2.50 4.80 -21.70
N ASN A 15 -3.51 3.96 -21.48
CA ASN A 15 -4.77 4.34 -20.85
C ASN A 15 -5.00 3.42 -19.67
N ALA A 16 -5.34 3.97 -18.52
CA ALA A 16 -5.61 3.20 -17.32
C ALA A 16 -6.61 3.90 -16.39
N ILE A 17 -7.38 3.07 -15.72
CA ILE A 17 -8.12 3.44 -14.53
C ILE A 17 -7.45 2.72 -13.35
N ILE A 18 -7.16 3.44 -12.29
CA ILE A 18 -6.74 2.86 -11.02
C ILE A 18 -7.75 3.19 -9.94
N ASN A 19 -8.05 2.21 -9.10
CA ASN A 19 -9.03 2.36 -8.04
C ASN A 19 -8.60 1.65 -6.77
N ASP A 20 -8.74 2.33 -5.65
CA ASP A 20 -8.61 1.72 -4.34
C ASP A 20 -9.62 2.33 -3.37
N VAL A 21 -10.24 1.50 -2.54
CA VAL A 21 -11.19 1.95 -1.54
C VAL A 21 -10.50 2.67 -0.37
N ASN A 22 -9.19 2.51 -0.21
CA ASN A 22 -8.41 3.20 0.80
C ASN A 22 -8.25 4.69 0.45
N THR A 23 -8.99 5.54 1.15
CA THR A 23 -9.00 7.00 0.91
C THR A 23 -7.62 7.65 1.06
N LYS A 24 -6.80 7.21 2.02
CA LYS A 24 -5.45 7.77 2.19
C LYS A 24 -4.52 7.41 1.02
N LEU A 25 -4.67 6.20 0.50
CA LEU A 25 -3.93 5.76 -0.69
C LEU A 25 -4.42 6.50 -1.95
N TYR A 26 -5.73 6.67 -2.09
CA TYR A 26 -6.32 7.49 -3.14
C TYR A 26 -5.79 8.93 -3.09
N SER A 27 -5.84 9.59 -1.93
CA SER A 27 -5.32 10.95 -1.74
C SER A 27 -3.83 11.05 -2.09
N PHE A 28 -3.03 10.03 -1.73
CA PHE A 28 -1.63 9.95 -2.11
C PHE A 28 -1.44 10.00 -3.63
N TYR A 29 -2.14 9.13 -4.39
CA TYR A 29 -2.00 9.10 -5.85
C TYR A 29 -2.58 10.33 -6.52
N LYS A 30 -3.68 10.89 -5.99
CA LYS A 30 -4.27 12.14 -6.49
C LYS A 30 -3.32 13.33 -6.32
N GLN A 31 -2.71 13.51 -5.16
CA GLN A 31 -1.71 14.57 -4.97
C GLN A 31 -0.44 14.32 -5.79
N MET A 32 -0.03 13.06 -5.96
CA MET A 32 1.05 12.73 -6.89
C MET A 32 0.72 13.09 -8.35
N GLN A 33 -0.55 13.01 -8.75
CA GLN A 33 -1.01 13.42 -10.08
C GLN A 33 -1.11 14.93 -10.24
N GLU A 34 -1.63 15.62 -9.22
CA GLU A 34 -2.03 17.03 -9.32
C GLU A 34 -0.95 18.00 -8.84
N GLU A 35 -0.18 17.63 -7.81
CA GLU A 35 0.73 18.51 -7.07
C GLU A 35 2.18 17.99 -7.02
N TYR A 36 2.58 17.12 -7.94
CA TYR A 36 3.89 16.46 -7.91
C TYR A 36 5.09 17.38 -7.64
N PRO A 37 5.22 18.58 -8.27
CA PRO A 37 6.35 19.46 -7.99
C PRO A 37 6.45 19.84 -6.51
N SER A 38 5.30 20.10 -5.86
CA SER A 38 5.24 20.44 -4.44
C SER A 38 5.53 19.22 -3.55
N VAL A 39 4.96 18.05 -3.91
CA VAL A 39 5.26 16.78 -3.23
C VAL A 39 6.75 16.46 -3.32
N ARG A 40 7.35 16.57 -4.52
CA ARG A 40 8.77 16.29 -4.74
C ARG A 40 9.66 17.19 -3.90
N LYS A 41 9.38 18.50 -3.91
CA LYS A 41 10.10 19.48 -3.12
C LYS A 41 10.09 19.12 -1.62
N GLN A 42 8.91 18.87 -1.06
CA GLN A 42 8.78 18.52 0.36
C GLN A 42 9.45 17.18 0.71
N LEU A 43 9.39 16.19 -0.19
CA LEU A 43 10.09 14.93 0.00
C LEU A 43 11.61 15.10 -0.01
N ASP A 44 12.17 15.97 -0.86
CA ASP A 44 13.59 16.26 -0.91
C ASP A 44 14.06 16.99 0.36
N GLU A 45 13.30 17.99 0.82
CA GLU A 45 13.56 18.70 2.08
C GLU A 45 13.52 17.73 3.27
N LEU A 46 12.52 16.87 3.33
CA LEU A 46 12.36 15.88 4.40
C LEU A 46 13.49 14.83 4.38
N GLN A 47 13.95 14.43 3.19
CA GLN A 47 15.10 13.53 3.07
C GLN A 47 16.37 14.18 3.60
N MET A 48 16.63 15.45 3.28
CA MET A 48 17.81 16.18 3.81
C MET A 48 17.79 16.25 5.33
N VAL A 49 16.64 16.56 5.92
CA VAL A 49 16.47 16.57 7.39
C VAL A 49 16.73 15.18 7.99
N TYR A 50 16.15 14.14 7.36
CA TYR A 50 16.31 12.77 7.84
C TYR A 50 17.76 12.29 7.79
N GLU A 51 18.48 12.60 6.72
CA GLU A 51 19.89 12.23 6.54
C GLU A 51 20.80 13.00 7.52
N GLN A 52 20.52 14.29 7.77
CA GLN A 52 21.26 15.07 8.75
C GLN A 52 21.07 14.50 10.18
N ASN A 53 19.83 14.22 10.58
CA ASN A 53 19.53 13.60 11.86
C ASN A 53 20.22 12.23 12.01
N GLN A 54 20.28 11.44 10.92
CA GLN A 54 20.93 10.13 10.94
C GLN A 54 22.45 10.25 11.15
N LYS A 55 23.11 11.23 10.49
CA LYS A 55 24.54 11.50 10.69
C LYS A 55 24.85 11.92 12.14
N GLU A 56 24.02 12.77 12.71
CA GLU A 56 24.16 13.20 14.10
C GLU A 56 24.00 12.01 15.07
N TYR A 57 22.95 11.18 14.86
CA TYR A 57 22.71 9.99 15.65
C TYR A 57 23.90 9.00 15.59
N GLU A 58 24.43 8.73 14.40
CA GLU A 58 25.59 7.85 14.22
C GLU A 58 26.85 8.41 14.85
N GLY A 59 27.04 9.74 14.77
CA GLY A 59 28.14 10.41 15.47
C GLY A 59 28.07 10.31 16.99
N LEU A 60 26.88 10.47 17.56
CA LEU A 60 26.64 10.28 19.00
C LEU A 60 26.86 8.81 19.42
N LYS A 61 26.36 7.85 18.63
CA LYS A 61 26.55 6.42 18.91
C LYS A 61 28.02 5.99 18.87
N LYS A 62 28.83 6.56 18.00
CA LYS A 62 30.29 6.31 17.97
C LYS A 62 30.99 6.84 19.21
N LYS A 63 30.56 7.98 19.75
CA LYS A 63 31.13 8.57 20.98
C LYS A 63 30.66 7.88 22.25
N HIS A 64 29.43 7.35 22.25
CA HIS A 64 28.74 6.77 23.39
C HIS A 64 28.14 5.39 23.01
N PRO A 65 28.96 4.36 22.71
CA PRO A 65 28.49 3.10 22.14
C PRO A 65 27.53 2.33 23.04
N GLU A 66 27.76 2.40 24.36
CA GLU A 66 26.96 1.67 25.36
C GLU A 66 25.77 2.48 25.90
N GLU A 67 25.69 3.77 25.57
CA GLU A 67 24.65 4.64 26.09
C GLU A 67 23.45 4.72 25.13
N ARG A 68 22.27 4.98 25.67
CA ARG A 68 21.11 5.37 24.88
C ARG A 68 21.29 6.83 24.46
N VAL A 69 21.48 7.07 23.16
CA VAL A 69 21.57 8.41 22.58
C VAL A 69 20.26 8.80 21.90
N GLU A 70 20.01 10.10 21.85
CA GLU A 70 18.85 10.67 21.17
C GLU A 70 18.88 10.36 19.66
N ASN A 71 17.71 9.98 19.12
CA ASN A 71 17.51 9.82 17.70
C ASN A 71 16.43 10.83 17.24
N LYS A 72 16.86 11.93 16.63
CA LYS A 72 15.95 12.98 16.14
C LYS A 72 14.98 12.47 15.06
N ASN A 73 15.34 11.42 14.30
CA ASN A 73 14.43 10.80 13.36
C ASN A 73 13.28 10.07 14.05
N GLU A 74 13.48 9.55 15.28
CA GLU A 74 12.39 8.99 16.08
C GLU A 74 11.40 10.09 16.49
N ALA A 75 11.88 11.24 16.93
CA ALA A 75 11.02 12.40 17.27
C ALA A 75 10.27 12.93 16.04
N LEU A 76 10.96 13.05 14.89
CA LEU A 76 10.38 13.45 13.62
C LEU A 76 9.26 12.47 13.18
N TYR A 77 9.51 11.16 13.31
CA TYR A 77 8.52 10.14 12.98
C TYR A 77 7.25 10.30 13.82
N TYR A 78 7.37 10.47 15.13
CA TYR A 78 6.20 10.62 15.98
C TYR A 78 5.46 11.93 15.72
N LYS A 79 6.15 13.02 15.42
CA LYS A 79 5.53 14.29 14.99
C LYS A 79 4.70 14.09 13.71
N ILE A 80 5.27 13.46 12.68
CA ILE A 80 4.58 13.21 11.41
C ILE A 80 3.44 12.17 11.60
N ARG A 81 3.59 11.19 12.51
CA ARG A 81 2.50 10.28 12.86
C ARG A 81 1.33 11.00 13.52
N ASP A 82 1.58 12.02 14.32
CA ASP A 82 0.52 12.83 14.90
C ASP A 82 -0.19 13.70 13.85
N MET A 83 0.53 14.18 12.81
CA MET A 83 -0.07 14.79 11.62
C MET A 83 -0.93 13.79 10.85
N PHE A 84 -0.42 12.57 10.61
CA PHE A 84 -1.14 11.48 9.95
C PHE A 84 -2.44 11.10 10.66
N ASN A 85 -2.46 11.19 11.99
CA ASN A 85 -3.63 10.96 12.83
C ASN A 85 -4.48 12.22 13.04
N HIS A 86 -4.19 13.34 12.38
CA HIS A 86 -4.88 14.63 12.52
C HIS A 86 -4.93 15.16 13.97
N LYS A 87 -3.94 14.81 14.79
CA LYS A 87 -3.82 15.34 16.17
C LYS A 87 -3.18 16.71 16.23
N ILE A 88 -2.40 17.04 15.24
CA ILE A 88 -1.77 18.35 15.02
C ILE A 88 -1.94 18.75 13.56
N GLU A 89 -1.90 20.04 13.28
CA GLU A 89 -1.89 20.58 11.93
C GLU A 89 -0.67 20.08 11.15
N SER A 90 -0.87 19.72 9.88
CA SER A 90 0.20 19.20 9.05
C SER A 90 0.96 20.34 8.38
N GLU A 91 2.30 20.28 8.50
CA GLU A 91 3.24 21.16 7.77
C GLU A 91 3.52 20.63 6.35
N TYR A 92 3.07 19.40 6.03
CA TYR A 92 3.33 18.70 4.79
C TYR A 92 2.02 18.33 4.08
N LEU A 93 2.11 18.16 2.79
CA LEU A 93 1.05 17.57 1.98
C LEU A 93 0.74 16.15 2.46
N GLU A 94 -0.51 15.72 2.34
CA GLU A 94 -0.94 14.39 2.78
C GLU A 94 -0.14 13.26 2.10
N ALA A 95 0.18 13.42 0.81
CA ALA A 95 1.01 12.46 0.09
C ALA A 95 2.41 12.31 0.69
N VAL A 96 3.00 13.41 1.18
CA VAL A 96 4.32 13.40 1.84
C VAL A 96 4.24 12.70 3.19
N VAL A 97 3.23 13.03 3.99
CA VAL A 97 2.96 12.38 5.28
C VAL A 97 2.73 10.88 5.08
N TYR A 98 1.87 10.49 4.13
CA TYR A 98 1.58 9.09 3.81
C TYR A 98 2.85 8.34 3.41
N PHE A 99 3.63 8.89 2.47
CA PHE A 99 4.89 8.27 2.02
C PHE A 99 5.87 8.09 3.18
N PHE A 100 6.08 9.16 3.98
CA PHE A 100 7.02 9.12 5.10
C PHE A 100 6.66 8.03 6.10
N ILE A 101 5.38 7.96 6.52
CA ILE A 101 4.90 6.94 7.46
C ILE A 101 5.14 5.53 6.90
N ASN A 102 4.76 5.28 5.64
CA ASN A 102 4.95 3.95 5.03
C ASN A 102 6.42 3.53 4.92
N LYS A 103 7.34 4.49 4.72
CA LYS A 103 8.79 4.21 4.57
C LYS A 103 9.54 4.12 5.88
N THR A 104 9.02 4.71 6.96
CA THR A 104 9.75 4.80 8.23
C THR A 104 9.10 4.03 9.38
N ALA A 105 7.88 3.56 9.21
CA ALA A 105 7.20 2.70 10.18
C ALA A 105 7.83 1.30 10.28
N TYR A 106 7.80 0.71 11.46
CA TYR A 106 8.34 -0.62 11.72
C TYR A 106 7.75 -1.67 10.75
N SER A 107 8.61 -2.34 10.02
CA SER A 107 8.29 -3.37 9.01
C SER A 107 7.29 -2.92 7.93
N GLY A 108 7.12 -1.62 7.70
CA GLY A 108 6.13 -1.09 6.76
C GLY A 108 4.68 -1.47 7.11
N MET A 109 4.42 -1.80 8.39
CA MET A 109 3.09 -2.25 8.84
C MET A 109 2.07 -1.11 8.78
N ILE A 110 0.84 -1.49 8.42
CA ILE A 110 -0.34 -0.63 8.58
C ILE A 110 -1.18 -1.22 9.70
N ARG A 111 -1.32 -0.49 10.80
CA ARG A 111 -2.10 -0.92 11.96
C ARG A 111 -2.72 0.28 12.67
N TYR A 112 -3.99 0.13 13.02
CA TYR A 112 -4.75 1.13 13.78
C TYR A 112 -5.16 0.56 15.14
N ASN A 113 -5.30 1.44 16.13
CA ASN A 113 -5.85 1.06 17.43
C ASN A 113 -7.39 1.07 17.40
N ALA A 114 -8.03 0.69 18.51
CA ALA A 114 -9.49 0.66 18.62
C ALA A 114 -10.19 2.03 18.40
N LYS A 115 -9.41 3.14 18.46
CA LYS A 115 -9.91 4.50 18.18
C LYS A 115 -9.75 4.89 16.71
N GLY A 116 -9.23 4.00 15.84
CA GLY A 116 -8.93 4.30 14.44
C GLY A 116 -7.63 5.10 14.24
N GLU A 117 -6.79 5.25 15.27
CA GLU A 117 -5.51 5.96 15.12
C GLU A 117 -4.40 4.99 14.68
N TYR A 118 -3.59 5.41 13.73
CA TYR A 118 -2.38 4.69 13.33
C TYR A 118 -1.36 4.64 14.48
N ASN A 119 -0.93 3.45 14.86
CA ASN A 119 -0.16 3.24 16.08
C ASN A 119 1.13 2.42 15.91
N VAL A 120 1.61 2.26 14.68
CA VAL A 120 2.87 1.55 14.42
C VAL A 120 4.05 2.37 14.97
N PRO A 121 5.06 1.75 15.61
CA PRO A 121 6.24 2.44 16.08
C PRO A 121 7.23 2.77 14.94
N PHE A 122 8.21 3.62 15.23
CA PHE A 122 9.31 3.94 14.33
C PHE A 122 10.15 2.71 13.98
N GLY A 123 10.43 2.51 12.69
CA GLY A 123 11.16 1.35 12.18
C GLY A 123 12.68 1.45 12.29
N ARG A 124 13.21 2.62 12.68
CA ARG A 124 14.66 2.90 12.84
C ARG A 124 15.49 2.63 11.59
N TYR A 125 14.90 2.86 10.41
CA TYR A 125 15.63 2.77 9.15
C TYR A 125 16.67 3.88 9.03
N LYS A 126 17.84 3.55 8.48
CA LYS A 126 18.94 4.52 8.28
C LYS A 126 18.64 5.51 7.17
N ASN A 127 17.89 5.10 6.15
CA ASN A 127 17.64 5.88 4.96
C ASN A 127 16.14 6.10 4.75
N LEU A 128 15.76 7.34 4.46
CA LEU A 128 14.48 7.68 3.85
C LEU A 128 14.68 7.76 2.33
N ASN A 129 14.31 6.72 1.61
CA ASN A 129 14.55 6.68 0.16
C ASN A 129 13.39 7.32 -0.61
N THR A 130 13.39 8.64 -0.72
CA THR A 130 12.36 9.40 -1.46
C THR A 130 12.54 9.31 -2.98
N LYS A 131 13.74 8.91 -3.46
CA LYS A 131 14.04 8.74 -4.90
C LYS A 131 13.29 7.56 -5.54
N LEU A 132 12.57 6.76 -4.76
CA LEU A 132 11.64 5.76 -5.30
C LEU A 132 10.48 6.40 -6.07
N ILE A 133 10.12 7.64 -5.76
CA ILE A 133 9.15 8.42 -6.52
C ILE A 133 9.90 9.26 -7.56
N THR A 134 9.57 9.07 -8.82
CA THR A 134 10.26 9.69 -9.95
C THR A 134 9.29 10.42 -10.87
N ASP A 135 9.82 11.28 -11.75
CA ASP A 135 9.05 11.96 -12.79
C ASP A 135 8.30 10.98 -13.70
N LYS A 136 8.84 9.77 -13.92
CA LYS A 136 8.15 8.73 -14.70
C LYS A 136 6.83 8.31 -14.07
N HIS A 137 6.78 8.15 -12.75
CA HIS A 137 5.54 7.85 -12.03
C HIS A 137 4.52 8.97 -12.21
N TYR A 138 4.97 10.23 -12.11
CA TYR A 138 4.13 11.40 -12.33
C TYR A 138 3.56 11.45 -13.75
N GLU A 139 4.41 11.31 -14.76
CA GLU A 139 3.99 11.34 -16.16
C GLU A 139 3.00 10.21 -16.50
N LEU A 140 3.13 9.05 -15.87
CA LEU A 140 2.19 7.96 -16.00
C LEU A 140 0.86 8.29 -15.32
N LEU A 141 0.90 8.78 -14.09
CA LEU A 141 -0.31 9.15 -13.33
C LEU A 141 -1.10 10.28 -14.00
N LYS A 142 -0.45 11.24 -14.67
CA LYS A 142 -1.13 12.35 -15.38
C LYS A 142 -2.15 11.88 -16.43
N ARG A 143 -1.93 10.73 -17.03
CA ARG A 143 -2.81 10.16 -18.07
C ARG A 143 -3.75 9.07 -17.55
N THR A 144 -3.84 8.92 -16.23
CA THR A 144 -4.58 7.86 -15.56
C THR A 144 -5.78 8.45 -14.83
N GLU A 145 -6.92 7.81 -14.95
CA GLU A 145 -8.08 8.11 -14.13
C GLU A 145 -7.94 7.43 -12.77
N ILE A 146 -8.16 8.19 -11.69
CA ILE A 146 -7.94 7.71 -10.33
C ILE A 146 -9.24 7.84 -9.53
N TYR A 147 -9.73 6.72 -9.01
CA TYR A 147 -10.99 6.65 -8.28
C TYR A 147 -10.81 6.09 -6.86
N ASN A 148 -11.78 6.42 -6.00
CA ASN A 148 -11.91 5.92 -4.63
C ASN A 148 -13.30 5.31 -4.45
N TYR A 149 -13.60 4.30 -5.25
CA TYR A 149 -14.91 3.64 -5.26
C TYR A 149 -14.81 2.20 -4.76
N ASP A 150 -15.96 1.59 -4.44
CA ASP A 150 -16.05 0.14 -4.39
C ASP A 150 -15.65 -0.44 -5.76
N TYR A 151 -15.03 -1.61 -5.78
CA TYR A 151 -14.55 -2.23 -7.03
C TYR A 151 -15.68 -2.47 -8.03
N SER A 152 -16.91 -2.70 -7.55
CA SER A 152 -18.07 -2.95 -8.39
C SER A 152 -18.43 -1.77 -9.31
N GLU A 153 -18.16 -0.54 -8.89
CA GLU A 153 -18.34 0.63 -9.74
C GLU A 153 -17.39 0.60 -10.95
N ILE A 154 -16.15 0.15 -10.73
CA ILE A 154 -15.18 -0.01 -11.83
C ILE A 154 -15.60 -1.15 -12.76
N PHE A 155 -16.17 -2.23 -12.23
CA PHE A 155 -16.71 -3.31 -13.04
C PHE A 155 -17.86 -2.85 -13.95
N ASN A 156 -18.71 -1.96 -13.44
CA ASN A 156 -19.80 -1.35 -14.21
C ASN A 156 -19.29 -0.40 -15.32
N MET A 157 -18.11 0.20 -15.16
CA MET A 157 -17.48 1.09 -16.15
C MET A 157 -16.76 0.33 -17.25
N ALA A 158 -16.35 -0.91 -17.01
CA ALA A 158 -15.52 -1.69 -17.91
C ALA A 158 -16.29 -2.14 -19.16
N GLY A 159 -15.70 -1.90 -20.34
CA GLY A 159 -16.20 -2.39 -21.62
C GLY A 159 -15.56 -3.71 -22.05
N ASN A 160 -16.14 -4.39 -23.05
CA ASN A 160 -15.70 -5.70 -23.51
C ASN A 160 -14.22 -5.77 -23.98
N ASN A 161 -13.62 -4.65 -24.33
CA ASN A 161 -12.24 -4.57 -24.81
C ASN A 161 -11.24 -4.20 -23.69
N ASP A 162 -11.73 -3.99 -22.48
CA ASP A 162 -10.89 -3.67 -21.35
C ASP A 162 -10.26 -4.92 -20.71
N PHE A 163 -9.25 -4.70 -19.91
CA PHE A 163 -8.63 -5.72 -19.09
C PHE A 163 -8.60 -5.27 -17.63
N ILE A 164 -9.12 -6.08 -16.73
CA ILE A 164 -9.12 -5.79 -15.29
C ILE A 164 -8.10 -6.68 -14.58
N PHE A 165 -7.20 -6.03 -13.84
CA PHE A 165 -6.30 -6.72 -12.90
C PHE A 165 -6.76 -6.48 -11.46
N LEU A 166 -6.84 -7.55 -10.67
CA LEU A 166 -7.30 -7.57 -9.29
C LEU A 166 -6.24 -8.17 -8.36
N ASP A 167 -5.88 -7.44 -7.31
CA ASP A 167 -5.04 -7.91 -6.20
C ASP A 167 -5.76 -7.60 -4.88
N PRO A 168 -6.87 -8.33 -4.59
CA PRO A 168 -7.70 -8.08 -3.42
C PRO A 168 -7.00 -8.48 -2.13
N PRO A 169 -7.48 -8.01 -0.96
CA PRO A 169 -7.00 -8.51 0.32
C PRO A 169 -7.10 -10.04 0.37
N TYR A 170 -6.08 -10.68 0.95
CA TYR A 170 -6.01 -12.14 0.99
C TYR A 170 -6.87 -12.71 2.11
N ASP A 171 -7.48 -13.87 1.86
CA ASP A 171 -8.15 -14.67 2.87
C ASP A 171 -7.11 -15.22 3.85
N CYS A 172 -6.90 -14.51 4.96
CA CYS A 172 -5.98 -14.90 6.02
C CYS A 172 -6.62 -14.67 7.39
N VAL A 173 -6.24 -15.51 8.36
CA VAL A 173 -6.78 -15.52 9.74
C VAL A 173 -6.59 -14.17 10.47
N PHE A 174 -5.75 -13.28 9.95
CA PHE A 174 -5.49 -11.95 10.50
C PHE A 174 -5.58 -10.90 9.39
N SER A 175 -6.74 -10.31 9.23
CA SER A 175 -7.01 -9.19 8.33
C SER A 175 -6.50 -7.87 8.92
N ASP A 176 -5.18 -7.69 9.01
CA ASP A 176 -4.58 -6.40 9.39
C ASP A 176 -4.42 -5.44 8.18
N TYR A 177 -5.21 -5.63 7.14
CA TYR A 177 -5.39 -4.60 6.12
C TYR A 177 -6.28 -3.51 6.72
N GLY A 178 -5.71 -2.70 7.63
CA GLY A 178 -6.38 -1.61 8.31
C GLY A 178 -6.88 -0.56 7.33
N ASN A 179 -7.94 -0.91 6.64
CA ASN A 179 -8.67 -0.02 5.77
C ASN A 179 -9.92 0.44 6.51
N GLU A 180 -10.15 1.75 6.55
CA GLU A 180 -11.35 2.33 7.16
C GLU A 180 -12.65 1.78 6.54
N ALA A 181 -12.61 1.36 5.27
CA ALA A 181 -13.75 0.80 4.56
C ALA A 181 -14.07 -0.66 4.97
N TYR A 182 -13.08 -1.41 5.46
CA TYR A 182 -13.25 -2.78 5.92
C TYR A 182 -12.74 -2.90 7.37
N ARG A 183 -13.44 -2.29 8.31
CA ARG A 183 -13.06 -2.29 9.74
C ARG A 183 -12.92 -3.69 10.31
N ASP A 184 -13.75 -4.62 9.83
CA ASP A 184 -13.77 -6.03 10.22
C ASP A 184 -12.94 -6.92 9.26
N GLY A 185 -12.20 -6.31 8.31
CA GLY A 185 -11.44 -6.99 7.26
C GLY A 185 -12.26 -7.26 6.00
N PHE A 186 -11.58 -7.80 4.96
CA PHE A 186 -12.21 -8.31 3.74
C PHE A 186 -12.53 -9.79 4.01
N GLY A 187 -13.73 -10.07 4.50
CA GLY A 187 -14.15 -11.38 4.99
C GLY A 187 -14.68 -12.31 3.91
N GLU A 188 -15.24 -13.45 4.35
CA GLU A 188 -15.78 -14.47 3.44
C GLU A 188 -16.90 -13.94 2.54
N ASP A 189 -17.79 -13.10 3.07
CA ASP A 189 -18.91 -12.53 2.29
C ASP A 189 -18.41 -11.65 1.15
N GLU A 190 -17.38 -10.81 1.41
CA GLU A 190 -16.74 -9.99 0.40
C GLU A 190 -16.00 -10.82 -0.65
N HIS A 191 -15.33 -11.90 -0.25
CA HIS A 191 -14.70 -12.85 -1.18
C HIS A 191 -15.74 -13.55 -2.07
N ARG A 192 -16.86 -13.98 -1.52
CA ARG A 192 -17.97 -14.60 -2.27
C ARG A 192 -18.61 -13.61 -3.25
N ARG A 193 -18.83 -12.36 -2.80
CA ARG A 193 -19.33 -11.29 -3.64
C ARG A 193 -18.37 -11.03 -4.81
N LEU A 194 -17.08 -10.84 -4.53
CA LEU A 194 -16.06 -10.59 -5.55
C LEU A 194 -15.98 -11.75 -6.55
N ALA A 195 -16.04 -13.01 -6.09
CA ALA A 195 -15.99 -14.17 -6.98
C ALA A 195 -17.20 -14.24 -7.93
N ASN A 196 -18.39 -13.91 -7.42
CA ASN A 196 -19.60 -13.82 -8.25
C ASN A 196 -19.49 -12.70 -9.29
N ASP A 197 -19.05 -11.53 -8.88
CA ASP A 197 -18.90 -10.37 -9.76
C ASP A 197 -17.82 -10.61 -10.81
N PHE A 198 -16.69 -11.21 -10.43
CA PHE A 198 -15.62 -11.63 -11.34
C PHE A 198 -16.11 -12.61 -12.42
N ALA A 199 -16.91 -13.61 -12.03
CA ALA A 199 -17.46 -14.60 -12.96
C ALA A 199 -18.43 -14.01 -13.99
N ASN A 200 -19.05 -12.87 -13.68
CA ASN A 200 -20.01 -12.19 -14.55
C ASN A 200 -19.40 -11.02 -15.35
N LEU A 201 -18.08 -10.75 -15.22
CA LEU A 201 -17.42 -9.72 -16.01
C LEU A 201 -17.46 -10.05 -17.51
N SER A 202 -17.82 -9.07 -18.32
CA SER A 202 -17.84 -9.16 -19.78
C SER A 202 -16.46 -8.97 -20.43
N CYS A 203 -15.54 -8.29 -19.72
CA CYS A 203 -14.17 -8.08 -20.17
C CYS A 203 -13.23 -9.16 -19.64
N LYS A 204 -12.04 -9.28 -20.24
CA LYS A 204 -10.99 -10.14 -19.73
C LYS A 204 -10.48 -9.65 -18.38
N SER A 205 -10.33 -10.56 -17.45
CA SER A 205 -9.86 -10.21 -16.09
C SER A 205 -8.91 -11.25 -15.53
N MET A 206 -7.96 -10.76 -14.74
CA MET A 206 -6.99 -11.57 -14.00
C MET A 206 -7.03 -11.18 -12.52
N LEU A 207 -7.05 -12.17 -11.66
CA LEU A 207 -7.01 -11.99 -10.21
C LEU A 207 -5.85 -12.81 -9.66
N VAL A 208 -5.09 -12.20 -8.73
CA VAL A 208 -4.01 -12.87 -7.98
C VAL A 208 -4.40 -12.88 -6.51
N ILE A 209 -4.39 -14.06 -5.88
CA ILE A 209 -4.77 -14.20 -4.47
C ILE A 209 -4.05 -15.38 -3.82
N GLY A 210 -3.98 -15.37 -2.48
CA GLY A 210 -3.49 -16.52 -1.71
C GLY A 210 -4.39 -17.75 -1.87
N LYS A 211 -3.77 -18.93 -2.01
CA LYS A 211 -4.50 -20.21 -2.09
C LYS A 211 -4.97 -20.63 -0.69
N THR A 212 -6.27 -20.72 -0.49
CA THR A 212 -6.95 -21.22 0.71
C THR A 212 -8.08 -22.16 0.30
N ALA A 213 -8.70 -22.87 1.24
CA ALA A 213 -9.87 -23.67 0.96
C ALA A 213 -11.01 -22.84 0.36
N LEU A 214 -11.22 -21.62 0.87
CA LEU A 214 -12.23 -20.68 0.36
C LEU A 214 -11.92 -20.25 -1.08
N THR A 215 -10.67 -19.82 -1.37
CA THR A 215 -10.31 -19.34 -2.71
C THR A 215 -10.29 -20.48 -3.74
N GLU A 216 -9.97 -21.71 -3.34
CA GLU A 216 -10.14 -22.91 -4.20
C GLU A 216 -11.62 -23.21 -4.48
N GLU A 217 -12.50 -23.12 -3.48
CA GLU A 217 -13.94 -23.26 -3.66
C GLU A 217 -14.48 -22.24 -4.66
N LEU A 218 -14.11 -20.96 -4.47
CA LEU A 218 -14.65 -19.85 -5.25
C LEU A 218 -14.13 -19.78 -6.69
N TYR A 219 -12.85 -20.06 -6.88
CA TYR A 219 -12.15 -19.82 -8.15
C TYR A 219 -11.63 -21.08 -8.83
N GLY A 220 -11.83 -22.29 -8.27
CA GLY A 220 -11.21 -23.53 -8.73
C GLY A 220 -11.24 -23.77 -10.23
N LYS A 221 -12.37 -23.51 -10.90
CA LYS A 221 -12.54 -23.67 -12.35
C LYS A 221 -11.84 -22.59 -13.21
N TYR A 222 -11.36 -21.53 -12.59
CA TYR A 222 -10.73 -20.38 -13.24
C TYR A 222 -9.24 -20.29 -12.93
N ILE A 223 -8.69 -21.18 -12.10
CA ILE A 223 -7.27 -21.19 -11.76
C ILE A 223 -6.47 -21.64 -12.98
N VAL A 224 -5.56 -20.79 -13.44
CA VAL A 224 -4.67 -21.09 -14.57
C VAL A 224 -3.25 -21.41 -14.13
N GLU A 225 -2.83 -20.93 -12.95
CA GLU A 225 -1.49 -21.16 -12.43
C GLU A 225 -1.47 -21.12 -10.90
N GLU A 226 -0.60 -21.96 -10.31
CA GLU A 226 -0.23 -21.90 -8.90
C GLU A 226 1.28 -21.67 -8.77
N TYR A 227 1.70 -20.83 -7.83
CA TYR A 227 3.11 -20.61 -7.56
C TYR A 227 3.39 -20.41 -6.08
N ASP A 228 4.61 -20.80 -5.67
CA ASP A 228 5.06 -20.64 -4.30
C ASP A 228 5.50 -19.20 -4.06
N LYS A 229 5.07 -18.61 -2.96
CA LYS A 229 5.45 -17.27 -2.53
C LYS A 229 6.14 -17.34 -1.17
N SER A 230 7.43 -17.01 -1.14
CA SER A 230 8.15 -16.81 0.12
C SER A 230 8.06 -15.34 0.55
N TYR A 231 7.66 -15.10 1.79
CA TYR A 231 7.63 -13.77 2.37
C TYR A 231 8.91 -13.52 3.16
N ALA A 232 9.64 -12.45 2.82
CA ALA A 232 10.91 -12.09 3.47
C ALA A 232 10.76 -11.68 4.95
N VAL A 233 9.55 -11.38 5.40
CA VAL A 233 9.26 -10.96 6.77
C VAL A 233 8.31 -11.94 7.43
N ASN A 234 8.86 -12.81 8.25
CA ASN A 234 8.10 -13.68 9.15
C ASN A 234 7.54 -12.83 10.31
N ILE A 235 6.51 -12.04 10.05
CA ILE A 235 5.73 -11.44 11.14
C ILE A 235 4.93 -12.59 11.74
N ARG A 236 5.43 -13.09 12.87
CA ARG A 236 4.97 -14.22 13.66
C ARG A 236 3.57 -14.71 13.28
N ASN A 237 3.50 -15.83 12.55
CA ASN A 237 2.29 -16.60 12.19
C ASN A 237 1.27 -15.97 11.24
N ARG A 238 1.55 -14.86 10.54
CA ARG A 238 0.60 -14.29 9.56
C ARG A 238 0.53 -15.06 8.26
N PHE A 239 1.67 -15.59 7.81
CA PHE A 239 1.74 -16.50 6.65
C PHE A 239 2.58 -17.70 7.05
N LYS A 240 2.17 -18.91 6.62
CA LYS A 240 3.09 -20.04 6.62
C LYS A 240 4.29 -19.66 5.75
N ALA A 241 5.49 -20.08 6.11
CA ALA A 241 6.72 -19.76 5.35
C ALA A 241 6.58 -20.12 3.86
N ASP A 242 5.72 -21.06 3.52
CA ASP A 242 5.41 -21.53 2.17
C ASP A 242 3.94 -21.26 1.86
N ALA A 243 3.60 -20.01 1.54
CA ALA A 243 2.28 -19.65 1.06
C ALA A 243 2.21 -19.89 -0.46
N LYS A 244 1.13 -20.50 -0.92
CA LYS A 244 0.82 -20.62 -2.35
C LYS A 244 -0.10 -19.49 -2.78
N HIS A 245 0.17 -18.98 -3.97
CA HIS A 245 -0.71 -18.05 -4.66
C HIS A 245 -1.29 -18.71 -5.90
N ILE A 246 -2.45 -18.23 -6.30
CA ILE A 246 -3.13 -18.65 -7.52
C ILE A 246 -3.33 -17.45 -8.44
N ILE A 247 -3.19 -17.71 -9.73
CA ILE A 247 -3.59 -16.81 -10.79
C ILE A 247 -4.90 -17.34 -11.36
N VAL A 248 -5.89 -16.47 -11.40
CA VAL A 248 -7.26 -16.76 -11.81
C VAL A 248 -7.60 -15.88 -13.01
N THR A 249 -8.18 -16.46 -14.07
CA THR A 249 -8.67 -15.70 -15.24
C THR A 249 -10.07 -16.13 -15.62
N ASN A 250 -10.85 -15.23 -16.22
CA ASN A 250 -12.18 -15.56 -16.73
C ASN A 250 -12.21 -15.81 -18.26
N TYR A 251 -11.04 -16.02 -18.88
CA TYR A 251 -10.89 -16.27 -20.33
C TYR A 251 -9.93 -17.42 -20.61
#